data_720f2b8f30dbfa18c77495506bbf013d
#
_entry.id   720f2b8f30dbfa18c77495506bbf013d
#
_cell.length_a   1.000
_cell.length_b   1.000
_cell.length_c   1.000
_cell.angle_alpha   90.00
_cell.angle_beta   90.00
_cell.angle_gamma   90.00
#
_symmetry.space_group_name_H-M   'P 1'
#
loop_
_entity.id
_entity.type
_entity.pdbx_description
1 polymer ?
#
loop_
_entity_poly.entity_id
_entity_poly.type
_entity_poly.pdbx_seq_one_letter_code
_entity_poly.pdbx_strand_id
1 'polypeptide(L)'
;MNVLITADLHLDHWADAGRDPFAGVLPVLRHLDALIIAGDLADDPERNWPSILSRITRVVFPARVWVIPGNHDYYGAALDDGVLTRVARDVGVNLAQKQVLTFGSCRLMCCTLWTDFALTGDSEAAMDCAAIRMLDYTRVRRPGGGLIRPEDTNDLHRDHLDWLSREMARPWHGETIIVTHHAPSAEVAGPISALSPAFASDLDSWIDAHRPDHWFFGHTHRPLSVRIRGAPIVNVSLGYPDEVAEGGEAEILLRGLIFPGA
;
A
#
# COMPACT_ATOMS: atom_id res chain seq x y z
N MET A 1 0.94 20.09 9.52
CA MET A 1 1.85 19.27 8.69
C MET A 1 1.06 18.74 7.51
N ASN A 2 1.67 18.60 6.34
CA ASN A 2 1.01 18.13 5.10
C ASN A 2 1.58 16.76 4.76
N VAL A 3 0.78 15.69 4.92
CA VAL A 3 1.16 14.33 4.57
C VAL A 3 0.25 13.84 3.45
N LEU A 4 0.84 13.35 2.37
CA LEU A 4 0.10 12.72 1.27
C LEU A 4 0.32 11.21 1.32
N ILE A 5 -0.78 10.46 1.41
CA ILE A 5 -0.81 8.99 1.31
C ILE A 5 -1.41 8.65 -0.05
N THR A 6 -0.72 7.86 -0.85
CA THR A 6 -1.18 7.38 -2.16
C THR A 6 -0.72 5.95 -2.39
N ALA A 7 -1.35 5.21 -3.29
CA ALA A 7 -1.02 3.83 -3.60
C ALA A 7 -1.17 3.56 -5.10
N ASP A 8 -0.66 2.40 -5.53
CA ASP A 8 -0.86 1.87 -6.88
C ASP A 8 -0.46 2.89 -7.96
N LEU A 9 0.72 3.45 -7.79
CA LEU A 9 1.23 4.48 -8.69
C LEU A 9 1.65 3.90 -10.05
N HIS A 10 2.14 2.65 -10.11
CA HIS A 10 2.54 1.95 -11.34
C HIS A 10 3.26 2.88 -12.33
N LEU A 11 4.25 3.64 -11.84
CA LEU A 11 4.88 4.73 -12.59
C LEU A 11 5.65 4.29 -13.84
N ASP A 12 6.00 3.02 -13.93
CA ASP A 12 6.49 2.39 -15.15
C ASP A 12 5.41 2.37 -16.25
N HIS A 13 4.18 1.96 -15.93
CA HIS A 13 3.05 1.97 -16.87
C HIS A 13 2.65 3.40 -17.30
N TRP A 14 2.69 4.36 -16.37
CA TRP A 14 2.44 5.77 -16.71
C TRP A 14 3.52 6.34 -17.63
N ALA A 15 4.78 5.97 -17.42
CA ALA A 15 5.87 6.36 -18.29
C ALA A 15 5.72 5.78 -19.70
N ASP A 16 5.35 4.51 -19.82
CA ASP A 16 5.08 3.84 -21.09
C ASP A 16 3.89 4.46 -21.84
N ALA A 17 2.87 4.94 -21.11
CA ALA A 17 1.75 5.69 -21.67
C ALA A 17 2.10 7.14 -22.04
N GLY A 18 3.31 7.61 -21.71
CA GLY A 18 3.74 9.01 -21.96
C GLY A 18 3.00 10.04 -21.10
N ARG A 19 2.42 9.63 -19.96
CA ARG A 19 1.67 10.47 -19.02
C ARG A 19 2.45 10.65 -17.72
N ASP A 20 2.35 11.84 -17.11
CA ASP A 20 2.90 12.11 -15.78
C ASP A 20 1.75 12.38 -14.79
N PRO A 21 1.43 11.42 -13.90
CA PRO A 21 0.31 11.58 -12.98
C PRO A 21 0.53 12.69 -11.94
N PHE A 22 1.77 13.11 -11.73
CA PHE A 22 2.08 14.17 -10.76
C PHE A 22 1.99 15.59 -11.33
N ALA A 23 1.83 15.74 -12.64
CA ALA A 23 1.86 17.08 -13.29
C ALA A 23 0.87 18.06 -12.63
N GLY A 24 -0.35 17.62 -12.33
CA GLY A 24 -1.40 18.44 -11.71
C GLY A 24 -1.22 18.72 -10.21
N VAL A 25 -0.36 17.96 -9.52
CA VAL A 25 -0.16 18.07 -8.05
C VAL A 25 1.23 18.58 -7.65
N LEU A 26 2.09 18.93 -8.59
CA LEU A 26 3.43 19.45 -8.31
C LEU A 26 3.47 20.57 -7.25
N PRO A 27 2.55 21.56 -7.25
CA PRO A 27 2.52 22.58 -6.20
C PRO A 27 2.32 22.00 -4.79
N VAL A 28 1.48 20.97 -4.66
CA VAL A 28 1.22 20.30 -3.37
C VAL A 28 2.45 19.49 -2.96
N LEU A 29 3.03 18.69 -3.87
CA LEU A 29 4.17 17.83 -3.59
C LEU A 29 5.36 18.61 -3.02
N ARG A 30 5.62 19.84 -3.50
CA ARG A 30 6.72 20.70 -3.03
C ARG A 30 6.59 21.14 -1.56
N HIS A 31 5.37 21.09 -1.02
CA HIS A 31 5.07 21.55 0.33
C HIS A 31 4.71 20.41 1.30
N LEU A 32 4.93 19.14 0.88
CA LEU A 32 4.71 17.99 1.74
C LEU A 32 5.77 17.89 2.84
N ASP A 33 5.33 17.56 4.03
CA ASP A 33 6.18 17.11 5.12
C ASP A 33 6.49 15.62 5.02
N ALA A 34 5.59 14.83 4.39
CA ALA A 34 5.84 13.45 4.00
C ALA A 34 4.98 13.02 2.80
N LEU A 35 5.56 12.16 1.96
CA LEU A 35 4.88 11.38 0.93
C LEU A 35 4.96 9.90 1.31
N ILE A 36 3.80 9.27 1.52
CA ILE A 36 3.68 7.85 1.83
C ILE A 36 3.10 7.14 0.61
N ILE A 37 3.86 6.25 0.02
CA ILE A 37 3.42 5.43 -1.11
C ILE A 37 3.05 4.06 -0.53
N ALA A 38 1.77 3.76 -0.51
CA ALA A 38 1.20 2.57 0.10
C ALA A 38 1.13 1.38 -0.88
N GLY A 39 2.25 1.09 -1.50
CA GLY A 39 2.46 -0.06 -2.38
C GLY A 39 2.25 0.23 -3.85
N ASP A 40 2.77 -0.68 -4.64
CA ASP A 40 2.71 -0.72 -6.10
C ASP A 40 3.26 0.56 -6.74
N LEU A 41 4.52 0.86 -6.39
CA LEU A 41 5.26 1.95 -7.02
C LEU A 41 5.60 1.61 -8.48
N ALA A 42 6.12 0.41 -8.73
CA ALA A 42 6.44 -0.11 -10.06
C ALA A 42 6.91 -1.57 -10.01
N ASP A 43 6.73 -2.32 -11.10
CA ASP A 43 7.34 -3.65 -11.31
C ASP A 43 8.88 -3.56 -11.36
N ASP A 44 9.58 -4.69 -11.21
CA ASP A 44 11.05 -4.80 -11.32
C ASP A 44 11.79 -3.74 -10.46
N PRO A 45 11.70 -3.78 -9.13
CA PRO A 45 12.16 -2.70 -8.26
C PRO A 45 13.66 -2.41 -8.41
N GLU A 46 14.52 -3.41 -8.59
CA GLU A 46 15.97 -3.20 -8.77
C GLU A 46 16.27 -2.41 -10.06
N ARG A 47 15.42 -2.53 -11.08
CA ARG A 47 15.56 -1.83 -12.37
C ARG A 47 14.84 -0.48 -12.36
N ASN A 48 13.59 -0.43 -11.91
CA ASN A 48 12.69 0.71 -12.14
C ASN A 48 12.72 1.73 -11.00
N TRP A 49 12.77 1.30 -9.73
CA TRP A 49 12.72 2.18 -8.57
C TRP A 49 13.82 3.26 -8.57
N PRO A 50 15.11 2.97 -8.92
CA PRO A 50 16.14 4.01 -8.88
C PRO A 50 15.79 5.23 -9.74
N SER A 51 15.30 5.03 -10.96
CA SER A 51 14.93 6.11 -11.87
C SER A 51 13.64 6.82 -11.44
N ILE A 52 12.64 6.06 -11.03
CA ILE A 52 11.33 6.56 -10.58
C ILE A 52 11.48 7.39 -9.30
N LEU A 53 12.13 6.84 -8.29
CA LEU A 53 12.37 7.54 -7.02
C LEU A 53 13.25 8.77 -7.22
N SER A 54 14.25 8.71 -8.11
CA SER A 54 15.04 9.89 -8.46
C SER A 54 14.20 11.01 -9.10
N ARG A 55 13.12 10.69 -9.82
CA ARG A 55 12.18 11.70 -10.35
C ARG A 55 11.34 12.31 -9.24
N ILE A 56 10.80 11.48 -8.33
CA ILE A 56 10.01 11.94 -7.17
C ILE A 56 10.85 12.84 -6.27
N THR A 57 12.10 12.46 -6.02
CA THR A 57 12.99 13.19 -5.10
C THR A 57 13.53 14.51 -5.65
N ARG A 58 13.28 14.83 -6.92
CA ARG A 58 13.47 16.19 -7.46
C ARG A 58 12.41 17.19 -6.96
N VAL A 59 11.27 16.68 -6.48
CA VAL A 59 10.12 17.49 -6.05
C VAL A 59 9.89 17.40 -4.55
N VAL A 60 10.01 16.18 -3.98
CA VAL A 60 9.87 15.89 -2.55
C VAL A 60 11.25 15.54 -1.99
N PHE A 61 11.63 16.16 -0.87
CA PHE A 61 12.93 15.86 -0.25
C PHE A 61 13.06 14.36 0.07
N PRO A 62 14.17 13.68 -0.30
CA PRO A 62 14.26 12.20 -0.22
C PRO A 62 13.87 11.61 1.14
N ALA A 63 14.36 12.18 2.24
CA ALA A 63 14.04 11.69 3.59
C ALA A 63 12.56 11.85 3.99
N ARG A 64 11.74 12.54 3.19
CA ARG A 64 10.29 12.69 3.38
C ARG A 64 9.49 11.70 2.54
N VAL A 65 10.14 10.86 1.73
CA VAL A 65 9.50 9.83 0.91
C VAL A 65 9.60 8.49 1.62
N TRP A 66 8.46 7.84 1.78
CA TRP A 66 8.31 6.53 2.41
C TRP A 66 7.56 5.60 1.48
N VAL A 67 8.08 4.40 1.25
CA VAL A 67 7.44 3.39 0.40
C VAL A 67 7.09 2.18 1.29
N ILE A 68 5.81 1.82 1.31
CA ILE A 68 5.32 0.53 1.81
C ILE A 68 5.33 -0.39 0.59
N PRO A 69 5.86 -1.61 0.63
CA PRO A 69 5.77 -2.50 -0.52
C PRO A 69 4.32 -2.94 -0.81
N GLY A 70 3.92 -2.94 -2.08
CA GLY A 70 2.78 -3.69 -2.59
C GLY A 70 3.23 -5.01 -3.22
N ASN A 71 2.31 -5.76 -3.81
CA ASN A 71 2.67 -7.03 -4.45
C ASN A 71 3.49 -6.83 -5.73
N HIS A 72 3.20 -5.80 -6.53
CA HIS A 72 3.96 -5.48 -7.74
C HIS A 72 5.41 -5.07 -7.46
N ASP A 73 5.68 -4.51 -6.28
CA ASP A 73 7.04 -4.13 -5.87
C ASP A 73 7.97 -5.33 -5.65
N TYR A 74 7.44 -6.56 -5.68
CA TYR A 74 8.22 -7.80 -5.68
C TYR A 74 8.26 -8.50 -7.05
N TYR A 75 7.52 -8.02 -8.07
CA TYR A 75 7.54 -8.63 -9.39
C TYR A 75 8.94 -8.52 -10.01
N GLY A 76 9.44 -9.63 -10.56
CA GLY A 76 10.82 -9.73 -11.06
C GLY A 76 11.87 -9.91 -9.97
N ALA A 77 11.52 -9.78 -8.70
CA ALA A 77 12.41 -9.87 -7.54
C ALA A 77 12.04 -11.06 -6.62
N ALA A 78 12.72 -11.16 -5.50
CA ALA A 78 12.35 -12.04 -4.40
C ALA A 78 11.41 -11.32 -3.43
N LEU A 79 10.58 -12.08 -2.70
CA LEU A 79 9.78 -11.62 -1.57
C LEU A 79 10.72 -11.35 -0.37
N ASP A 80 11.48 -10.26 -0.48
CA ASP A 80 12.55 -9.89 0.44
C ASP A 80 12.61 -8.37 0.61
N ASP A 81 12.15 -7.89 1.75
CA ASP A 81 12.19 -6.47 2.12
C ASP A 81 13.61 -5.90 2.16
N GLY A 82 14.63 -6.75 2.35
CA GLY A 82 16.03 -6.33 2.37
C GLY A 82 16.50 -5.83 1.00
N VAL A 83 16.00 -6.42 -0.10
CA VAL A 83 16.26 -5.94 -1.47
C VAL A 83 15.65 -4.55 -1.65
N LEU A 84 14.37 -4.38 -1.32
CA LEU A 84 13.65 -3.10 -1.46
C LEU A 84 14.26 -2.02 -0.56
N THR A 85 14.64 -2.37 0.67
CA THR A 85 15.34 -1.46 1.60
C THR A 85 16.64 -0.94 1.02
N ARG A 86 17.42 -1.82 0.38
CA ARG A 86 18.69 -1.42 -0.25
C ARG A 86 18.44 -0.45 -1.40
N VAL A 87 17.52 -0.79 -2.30
CA VAL A 87 17.20 0.05 -3.46
C VAL A 87 16.66 1.42 -3.03
N ALA A 88 15.75 1.47 -2.06
CA ALA A 88 15.22 2.72 -1.51
C ALA A 88 16.31 3.58 -0.90
N ARG A 89 17.16 2.98 -0.04
CA ARG A 89 18.28 3.67 0.63
C ARG A 89 19.28 4.25 -0.36
N ASP A 90 19.58 3.55 -1.44
CA ASP A 90 20.56 4.00 -2.44
C ASP A 90 20.11 5.28 -3.16
N VAL A 91 18.80 5.60 -3.13
CA VAL A 91 18.22 6.87 -3.61
C VAL A 91 17.92 7.86 -2.47
N GLY A 92 18.15 7.45 -1.23
CA GLY A 92 17.94 8.28 -0.04
C GLY A 92 16.50 8.34 0.46
N VAL A 93 15.62 7.43 0.01
CA VAL A 93 14.25 7.30 0.48
C VAL A 93 14.12 6.16 1.51
N ASN A 94 12.97 6.07 2.16
CA ASN A 94 12.76 5.13 3.25
C ASN A 94 11.79 4.02 2.84
N LEU A 95 12.05 2.78 3.30
CA LEU A 95 11.07 1.71 3.26
C LEU A 95 10.25 1.70 4.56
N ALA A 96 8.93 1.62 4.46
CA ALA A 96 8.00 1.68 5.59
C ALA A 96 7.30 0.34 5.85
N GLN A 97 8.00 -0.79 5.71
CA GLN A 97 7.46 -2.11 6.04
C GLN A 97 7.55 -2.37 7.54
N LYS A 98 6.41 -2.59 8.21
CA LYS A 98 6.28 -2.70 9.66
C LYS A 98 6.97 -1.55 10.41
N GLN A 99 6.63 -0.30 10.01
CA GLN A 99 7.17 0.91 10.61
C GLN A 99 6.05 1.77 11.21
N VAL A 100 6.34 2.37 12.36
CA VAL A 100 5.50 3.42 12.94
C VAL A 100 6.16 4.77 12.65
N LEU A 101 5.50 5.58 11.84
CA LEU A 101 5.93 6.95 11.52
C LEU A 101 5.17 7.92 12.43
N THR A 102 5.86 8.95 12.93
CA THR A 102 5.25 9.91 13.85
C THR A 102 5.30 11.32 13.27
N PHE A 103 4.16 11.97 13.23
CA PHE A 103 3.98 13.35 12.76
C PHE A 103 3.19 14.14 13.80
N GLY A 104 3.91 14.87 14.67
CA GLY A 104 3.29 15.55 15.81
C GLY A 104 2.63 14.56 16.77
N SER A 105 1.31 14.72 17.01
CA SER A 105 0.51 13.79 17.82
C SER A 105 -0.10 12.64 17.03
N CYS A 106 0.17 12.54 15.73
CA CYS A 106 -0.32 11.46 14.88
C CYS A 106 0.75 10.40 14.67
N ARG A 107 0.38 9.11 14.78
CA ARG A 107 1.20 7.98 14.37
C ARG A 107 0.57 7.28 13.17
N LEU A 108 1.40 6.92 12.17
CA LEU A 108 1.03 6.10 11.05
C LEU A 108 1.67 4.72 11.19
N MET A 109 0.88 3.66 11.20
CA MET A 109 1.36 2.28 11.23
C MET A 109 1.31 1.71 9.80
N CYS A 110 2.46 1.40 9.25
CA CYS A 110 2.64 1.09 7.83
C CYS A 110 3.07 -0.35 7.61
N CYS A 111 2.35 -1.12 6.78
CA CYS A 111 2.78 -2.45 6.29
C CYS A 111 2.01 -2.86 5.03
N THR A 112 2.52 -3.88 4.30
CA THR A 112 1.82 -4.43 3.11
C THR A 112 0.47 -5.04 3.48
N LEU A 113 0.37 -5.69 4.61
CA LEU A 113 -0.72 -6.49 5.15
C LEU A 113 -0.89 -7.87 4.46
N TRP A 114 -0.90 -7.97 3.12
CA TRP A 114 -1.32 -9.15 2.39
C TRP A 114 -2.75 -9.58 2.77
N THR A 115 -3.15 -10.83 2.52
CA THR A 115 -4.50 -11.33 2.86
C THR A 115 -4.46 -12.70 3.52
N ASP A 116 -5.52 -13.03 4.27
CA ASP A 116 -5.73 -14.34 4.91
C ASP A 116 -6.48 -15.34 4.03
N PHE A 117 -6.93 -14.91 2.84
CA PHE A 117 -7.77 -15.67 1.93
C PHE A 117 -9.12 -16.14 2.53
N ALA A 118 -9.51 -15.64 3.70
CA ALA A 118 -10.70 -16.11 4.41
C ALA A 118 -12.01 -15.38 4.04
N LEU A 119 -11.94 -14.33 3.20
CA LEU A 119 -13.05 -13.42 2.89
C LEU A 119 -14.35 -14.12 2.45
N THR A 120 -14.25 -15.26 1.75
CA THR A 120 -15.40 -16.03 1.24
C THR A 120 -15.69 -17.28 2.07
N GLY A 121 -14.96 -17.50 3.16
CA GLY A 121 -15.16 -18.63 4.09
C GLY A 121 -14.46 -19.93 3.70
N ASP A 122 -13.84 -20.01 2.52
CA ASP A 122 -13.06 -21.17 2.05
C ASP A 122 -11.68 -20.71 1.59
N SER A 123 -10.75 -20.66 2.54
CA SER A 123 -9.39 -20.17 2.29
C SER A 123 -8.58 -21.09 1.37
N GLU A 124 -8.84 -22.41 1.39
CA GLU A 124 -8.13 -23.37 0.54
C GLU A 124 -8.50 -23.15 -0.94
N ALA A 125 -9.80 -23.10 -1.24
CA ALA A 125 -10.28 -22.81 -2.58
C ALA A 125 -9.87 -21.41 -3.07
N ALA A 126 -9.81 -20.43 -2.17
CA ALA A 126 -9.35 -19.07 -2.50
C ALA A 126 -7.86 -19.05 -2.83
N MET A 127 -7.02 -19.74 -2.06
CA MET A 127 -5.59 -19.89 -2.34
C MET A 127 -5.34 -20.61 -3.66
N ASP A 128 -6.05 -21.69 -3.95
CA ASP A 128 -5.98 -22.40 -5.23
C ASP A 128 -6.34 -21.48 -6.41
N CYS A 129 -7.42 -20.71 -6.25
CA CYS A 129 -7.82 -19.72 -7.25
C CYS A 129 -6.75 -18.64 -7.47
N ALA A 130 -6.20 -18.12 -6.39
CA ALA A 130 -5.16 -17.10 -6.43
C ALA A 130 -3.87 -17.64 -7.08
N ALA A 131 -3.42 -18.85 -6.72
CA ALA A 131 -2.24 -19.49 -7.29
C ALA A 131 -2.28 -19.59 -8.83
N ILE A 132 -3.49 -19.75 -9.39
CA ILE A 132 -3.70 -19.88 -10.85
C ILE A 132 -3.85 -18.49 -11.52
N ARG A 133 -4.48 -17.52 -10.85
CA ARG A 133 -4.98 -16.30 -11.47
C ARG A 133 -4.19 -15.04 -11.13
N MET A 134 -3.48 -15.01 -9.99
CA MET A 134 -2.66 -13.87 -9.59
C MET A 134 -1.25 -14.00 -10.16
N LEU A 135 -0.75 -12.90 -10.71
CA LEU A 135 0.61 -12.83 -11.25
C LEU A 135 1.68 -12.95 -10.17
N ASP A 136 1.33 -12.66 -8.92
CA ASP A 136 2.21 -12.81 -7.75
C ASP A 136 2.89 -14.17 -7.73
N TYR A 137 2.11 -15.24 -7.93
CA TYR A 137 2.59 -16.62 -7.84
C TYR A 137 3.33 -17.12 -9.08
N THR A 138 3.44 -16.26 -10.11
CA THR A 138 4.22 -16.52 -11.32
C THR A 138 5.40 -15.57 -11.51
N ARG A 139 5.43 -14.45 -10.78
CA ARG A 139 6.43 -13.39 -10.94
C ARG A 139 7.32 -13.15 -9.73
N VAL A 140 6.86 -13.52 -8.52
CA VAL A 140 7.60 -13.29 -7.28
C VAL A 140 8.33 -14.57 -6.88
N ARG A 141 9.60 -14.43 -6.48
CA ARG A 141 10.42 -15.56 -6.05
C ARG A 141 10.52 -15.61 -4.53
N ARG A 142 10.70 -16.81 -3.98
CA ARG A 142 11.11 -16.98 -2.59
C ARG A 142 12.58 -16.57 -2.42
N PRO A 143 12.96 -16.00 -1.26
CA PRO A 143 14.36 -15.99 -0.84
C PRO A 143 14.90 -17.42 -0.87
N GLY A 144 15.95 -17.68 -1.63
CA GLY A 144 16.51 -19.03 -1.77
C GLY A 144 16.02 -19.83 -2.98
N GLY A 145 15.09 -19.30 -3.78
CA GLY A 145 14.68 -19.84 -5.09
C GLY A 145 13.30 -20.46 -5.15
N GLY A 146 12.81 -20.65 -6.37
CA GLY A 146 11.43 -21.04 -6.63
C GLY A 146 10.44 -19.87 -6.54
N LEU A 147 9.19 -20.11 -6.95
CA LEU A 147 8.12 -19.13 -6.86
C LEU A 147 7.48 -19.15 -5.46
N ILE A 148 6.93 -18.01 -5.04
CA ILE A 148 6.09 -17.95 -3.84
C ILE A 148 4.77 -18.70 -4.06
N ARG A 149 4.10 -19.00 -2.96
CA ARG A 149 2.76 -19.61 -2.94
C ARG A 149 1.82 -18.78 -2.07
N PRO A 150 0.50 -18.96 -2.19
CA PRO A 150 -0.47 -18.25 -1.35
C PRO A 150 -0.23 -18.43 0.16
N GLU A 151 0.29 -19.59 0.58
CA GLU A 151 0.64 -19.82 1.99
C GLU A 151 1.75 -18.88 2.48
N ASP A 152 2.71 -18.54 1.61
CA ASP A 152 3.79 -17.62 1.98
C ASP A 152 3.24 -16.20 2.27
N THR A 153 2.28 -15.73 1.46
CA THR A 153 1.65 -14.41 1.66
C THR A 153 0.64 -14.42 2.80
N ASN A 154 -0.06 -15.55 3.05
CA ASN A 154 -0.90 -15.74 4.22
C ASN A 154 -0.07 -15.71 5.52
N ASP A 155 1.12 -16.32 5.52
CA ASP A 155 2.03 -16.25 6.68
C ASP A 155 2.47 -14.80 6.95
N LEU A 156 2.76 -14.03 5.90
CA LEU A 156 3.07 -12.60 6.02
C LEU A 156 1.86 -11.79 6.52
N HIS A 157 0.64 -12.11 6.07
CA HIS A 157 -0.56 -11.46 6.60
C HIS A 157 -0.65 -11.63 8.12
N ARG A 158 -0.46 -12.84 8.62
CA ARG A 158 -0.49 -13.12 10.07
C ARG A 158 0.61 -12.34 10.82
N ASP A 159 1.83 -12.32 10.28
CA ASP A 159 2.94 -11.57 10.89
C ASP A 159 2.67 -10.04 10.91
N HIS A 160 2.10 -9.50 9.84
CA HIS A 160 1.74 -8.08 9.76
C HIS A 160 0.60 -7.72 10.71
N LEU A 161 -0.45 -8.53 10.76
CA LEU A 161 -1.60 -8.30 11.66
C LEU A 161 -1.20 -8.43 13.14
N ASP A 162 -0.34 -9.39 13.47
CA ASP A 162 0.24 -9.53 14.81
C ASP A 162 1.11 -8.31 15.18
N TRP A 163 1.88 -7.79 14.22
CA TRP A 163 2.65 -6.56 14.43
C TRP A 163 1.73 -5.35 14.66
N LEU A 164 0.70 -5.15 13.84
CA LEU A 164 -0.30 -4.10 14.02
C LEU A 164 -0.96 -4.19 15.40
N SER A 165 -1.36 -5.40 15.83
CA SER A 165 -1.98 -5.63 17.14
C SER A 165 -1.05 -5.25 18.29
N ARG A 166 0.24 -5.61 18.20
CA ARG A 166 1.24 -5.21 19.21
C ARG A 166 1.46 -3.71 19.25
N GLU A 167 1.51 -3.04 18.09
CA GLU A 167 1.69 -1.57 18.05
C GLU A 167 0.44 -0.84 18.54
N MET A 168 -0.77 -1.34 18.23
CA MET A 168 -2.02 -0.79 18.76
C MET A 168 -2.11 -0.89 20.29
N ALA A 169 -1.58 -1.96 20.86
CA ALA A 169 -1.54 -2.13 22.32
C ALA A 169 -0.58 -1.17 23.05
N ARG A 170 0.33 -0.50 22.33
CA ARG A 170 1.22 0.51 22.93
C ARG A 170 0.45 1.79 23.22
N PRO A 171 0.53 2.35 24.44
CA PRO A 171 -0.15 3.59 24.79
C PRO A 171 0.23 4.72 23.83
N TRP A 172 -0.80 5.40 23.32
CA TRP A 172 -0.65 6.58 22.46
C TRP A 172 -1.74 7.59 22.77
N HIS A 173 -1.38 8.87 22.91
CA HIS A 173 -2.32 9.94 23.27
C HIS A 173 -2.69 10.84 22.08
N GLY A 174 -2.61 10.32 20.88
CA GLY A 174 -2.91 11.07 19.68
C GLY A 174 -3.62 10.21 18.65
N GLU A 175 -3.74 10.74 17.46
CA GLU A 175 -4.37 10.07 16.33
C GLU A 175 -3.56 8.85 15.89
N THR A 176 -4.23 7.75 15.58
CA THR A 176 -3.64 6.53 15.02
C THR A 176 -4.22 6.25 13.66
N ILE A 177 -3.37 6.30 12.64
CA ILE A 177 -3.71 5.99 11.25
C ILE A 177 -3.03 4.70 10.87
N ILE A 178 -3.76 3.78 10.24
CA ILE A 178 -3.18 2.57 9.63
C ILE A 178 -3.06 2.80 8.12
N VAL A 179 -1.93 2.40 7.56
CA VAL A 179 -1.67 2.49 6.13
C VAL A 179 -1.20 1.14 5.64
N THR A 180 -1.99 0.49 4.80
CA THR A 180 -1.64 -0.82 4.22
C THR A 180 -1.73 -0.78 2.70
N HIS A 181 -1.16 -1.79 2.05
CA HIS A 181 -1.40 -1.98 0.62
C HIS A 181 -2.71 -2.72 0.39
N HIS A 182 -2.88 -3.92 0.98
CA HIS A 182 -4.11 -4.71 0.81
C HIS A 182 -5.28 -4.17 1.65
N ALA A 183 -6.49 -4.41 1.16
CA ALA A 183 -7.73 -3.92 1.76
C ALA A 183 -8.08 -4.67 3.06
N PRO A 184 -8.52 -3.95 4.12
CA PRO A 184 -8.80 -4.57 5.42
C PRO A 184 -10.26 -5.03 5.61
N SER A 185 -11.14 -4.87 4.61
CA SER A 185 -12.57 -5.15 4.78
C SER A 185 -13.22 -5.61 3.48
N ALA A 186 -14.21 -6.49 3.61
CA ALA A 186 -15.07 -6.92 2.51
C ALA A 186 -15.84 -5.75 1.86
N GLU A 187 -16.23 -4.75 2.65
CA GLU A 187 -17.01 -3.60 2.18
C GLU A 187 -16.28 -2.73 1.16
N VAL A 188 -14.95 -2.79 1.13
CA VAL A 188 -14.08 -2.06 0.19
C VAL A 188 -13.43 -2.96 -0.86
N ALA A 189 -13.76 -4.25 -0.89
CA ALA A 189 -13.29 -5.19 -1.91
C ALA A 189 -14.01 -5.02 -3.27
N GLY A 190 -15.15 -4.32 -3.29
CA GLY A 190 -16.05 -4.24 -4.45
C GLY A 190 -16.90 -5.51 -4.60
N PRO A 191 -17.41 -5.83 -5.80
CA PRO A 191 -18.19 -7.05 -6.02
C PRO A 191 -17.40 -8.30 -5.68
N ILE A 192 -17.94 -9.12 -4.75
CA ILE A 192 -17.26 -10.32 -4.28
C ILE A 192 -17.24 -11.40 -5.37
N SER A 193 -16.07 -11.98 -5.55
CA SER A 193 -15.77 -13.05 -6.50
C SER A 193 -14.85 -14.08 -5.85
N ALA A 194 -14.59 -15.20 -6.52
CA ALA A 194 -13.63 -16.20 -6.06
C ALA A 194 -12.19 -15.66 -5.88
N LEU A 195 -11.85 -14.53 -6.52
CA LEU A 195 -10.54 -13.90 -6.44
C LEU A 195 -10.48 -12.79 -5.38
N SER A 196 -11.61 -12.28 -4.90
CA SER A 196 -11.67 -11.20 -3.91
C SER A 196 -10.85 -11.48 -2.62
N PRO A 197 -10.72 -12.73 -2.14
CA PRO A 197 -9.88 -13.03 -0.99
C PRO A 197 -8.37 -12.78 -1.19
N ALA A 198 -7.91 -12.63 -2.44
CA ALA A 198 -6.53 -12.23 -2.72
C ALA A 198 -6.33 -10.70 -2.65
N PHE A 199 -7.42 -9.91 -2.58
CA PHE A 199 -7.40 -8.45 -2.56
C PHE A 199 -7.73 -7.87 -1.19
N ALA A 200 -8.54 -8.58 -0.39
CA ALA A 200 -9.05 -8.08 0.89
C ALA A 200 -9.21 -9.18 1.91
N SER A 201 -9.04 -8.82 3.18
CA SER A 201 -9.41 -9.63 4.35
C SER A 201 -10.62 -9.00 5.05
N ASP A 202 -11.37 -9.79 5.83
CA ASP A 202 -12.43 -9.26 6.70
C ASP A 202 -11.87 -9.00 8.11
N LEU A 203 -11.35 -7.78 8.32
CA LEU A 203 -10.82 -7.33 9.60
C LEU A 203 -11.80 -6.43 10.38
N ASP A 204 -13.09 -6.43 10.05
CA ASP A 204 -14.07 -5.55 10.70
C ASP A 204 -14.12 -5.74 12.23
N SER A 205 -14.03 -6.98 12.69
CA SER A 205 -13.95 -7.29 14.13
C SER A 205 -12.65 -6.80 14.77
N TRP A 206 -11.54 -6.85 14.05
CA TRP A 206 -10.25 -6.32 14.50
C TRP A 206 -10.30 -4.79 14.58
N ILE A 207 -10.89 -4.13 13.58
CA ILE A 207 -11.10 -2.67 13.54
C ILE A 207 -11.98 -2.22 14.71
N ASP A 208 -13.07 -2.95 15.01
CA ASP A 208 -13.94 -2.65 16.15
C ASP A 208 -13.23 -2.78 17.52
N ALA A 209 -12.36 -3.78 17.65
CA ALA A 209 -11.59 -4.02 18.87
C ALA A 209 -10.49 -2.97 19.10
N HIS A 210 -9.80 -2.54 18.06
CA HIS A 210 -8.61 -1.68 18.16
C HIS A 210 -8.90 -0.20 17.89
N ARG A 211 -9.96 0.12 17.12
CA ARG A 211 -10.45 1.48 16.83
C ARG A 211 -9.38 2.45 16.34
N PRO A 212 -8.71 2.17 15.22
CA PRO A 212 -7.88 3.19 14.59
C PRO A 212 -8.73 4.40 14.18
N ASP A 213 -8.15 5.59 14.15
CA ASP A 213 -8.88 6.80 13.74
C ASP A 213 -9.15 6.81 12.23
N HIS A 214 -8.19 6.29 11.42
CA HIS A 214 -8.30 6.15 9.97
C HIS A 214 -7.56 4.92 9.48
N TRP A 215 -7.98 4.40 8.31
CA TRP A 215 -7.25 3.37 7.58
C TRP A 215 -7.19 3.71 6.09
N PHE A 216 -5.99 3.89 5.55
CA PHE A 216 -5.76 4.09 4.13
C PHE A 216 -5.19 2.81 3.51
N PHE A 217 -5.62 2.49 2.28
CA PHE A 217 -5.17 1.28 1.59
C PHE A 217 -5.19 1.46 0.07
N GLY A 218 -4.58 0.52 -0.66
CA GLY A 218 -4.47 0.47 -2.11
C GLY A 218 -5.06 -0.78 -2.75
N HIS A 219 -4.31 -1.35 -3.70
CA HIS A 219 -4.44 -2.66 -4.33
C HIS A 219 -5.72 -2.91 -5.16
N THR A 220 -6.87 -2.44 -4.74
CA THR A 220 -8.13 -2.76 -5.41
C THR A 220 -8.43 -1.83 -6.61
N HIS A 221 -7.67 -0.74 -6.80
CA HIS A 221 -7.87 0.30 -7.82
C HIS A 221 -9.32 0.84 -7.89
N ARG A 222 -10.02 0.80 -6.76
CA ARG A 222 -11.43 1.22 -6.67
C ARG A 222 -11.56 2.38 -5.71
N PRO A 223 -12.17 3.50 -6.12
CA PRO A 223 -12.34 4.67 -5.27
C PRO A 223 -13.42 4.45 -4.20
N LEU A 224 -13.31 3.36 -3.43
CA LEU A 224 -14.24 3.01 -2.38
C LEU A 224 -13.79 3.57 -1.04
N SER A 225 -14.74 4.06 -0.28
CA SER A 225 -14.54 4.41 1.12
C SER A 225 -15.79 4.08 1.92
N VAL A 226 -15.58 3.55 3.13
CA VAL A 226 -16.65 3.20 4.07
C VAL A 226 -16.27 3.67 5.47
N ARG A 227 -17.23 3.60 6.41
CA ARG A 227 -16.95 3.78 7.84
C ARG A 227 -17.25 2.49 8.58
N ILE A 228 -16.23 1.91 9.20
CA ILE A 228 -16.38 0.73 10.06
C ILE A 228 -16.23 1.20 11.50
N ARG A 229 -17.30 1.09 12.28
CA ARG A 229 -17.34 1.53 13.68
C ARG A 229 -16.84 2.97 13.94
N GLY A 230 -17.02 3.83 12.94
CA GLY A 230 -16.61 5.23 13.00
C GLY A 230 -15.27 5.53 12.32
N ALA A 231 -14.38 4.54 12.16
CA ALA A 231 -13.14 4.71 11.45
C ALA A 231 -13.38 4.82 9.93
N PRO A 232 -12.94 5.86 9.25
CA PRO A 232 -12.92 5.92 7.79
C PRO A 232 -11.89 4.93 7.25
N ILE A 233 -12.32 4.09 6.30
CA ILE A 233 -11.49 3.15 5.54
C ILE A 233 -11.49 3.65 4.10
N VAL A 234 -10.35 4.12 3.61
CA VAL A 234 -10.27 4.90 2.38
C VAL A 234 -9.26 4.29 1.41
N ASN A 235 -9.73 3.96 0.20
CA ASN A 235 -8.84 3.59 -0.89
C ASN A 235 -8.16 4.84 -1.47
N VAL A 236 -6.83 4.79 -1.61
CA VAL A 236 -5.99 5.88 -2.16
C VAL A 236 -5.22 5.45 -3.41
N SER A 237 -5.69 4.40 -4.09
CA SER A 237 -5.12 3.94 -5.35
C SER A 237 -5.22 5.01 -6.43
N LEU A 238 -4.13 5.24 -7.15
CA LEU A 238 -4.17 5.96 -8.43
C LEU A 238 -4.69 5.02 -9.53
N GLY A 239 -4.05 3.86 -9.70
CA GLY A 239 -4.37 2.87 -10.73
C GLY A 239 -3.57 3.05 -12.01
N TYR A 240 -3.92 2.25 -13.02
CA TYR A 240 -3.27 2.27 -14.32
C TYR A 240 -3.71 3.47 -15.19
N PRO A 241 -2.89 3.88 -16.19
CA PRO A 241 -3.22 5.03 -17.05
C PRO A 241 -4.56 4.94 -17.78
N ASP A 242 -4.99 3.73 -18.12
CA ASP A 242 -6.27 3.45 -18.82
C ASP A 242 -7.48 3.42 -17.86
N GLU A 243 -7.25 3.33 -16.56
CA GLU A 243 -8.28 3.42 -15.51
C GLU A 243 -8.59 4.87 -15.12
N VAL A 244 -7.73 5.82 -15.50
CA VAL A 244 -7.81 7.22 -15.07
C VAL A 244 -8.05 8.13 -16.26
N ALA A 245 -9.16 8.88 -16.22
CA ALA A 245 -9.45 9.90 -17.23
C ALA A 245 -8.32 10.96 -17.25
N GLU A 246 -7.96 11.43 -18.44
CA GLU A 246 -6.94 12.47 -18.59
C GLU A 246 -7.34 13.73 -17.80
N GLY A 247 -6.44 14.22 -16.95
CA GLY A 247 -6.68 15.34 -16.04
C GLY A 247 -7.38 14.98 -14.72
N GLY A 248 -7.79 13.71 -14.52
CA GLY A 248 -8.40 13.22 -13.28
C GLY A 248 -7.40 12.82 -12.20
N GLU A 249 -6.11 12.71 -12.54
CA GLU A 249 -5.05 12.21 -11.65
C GLU A 249 -4.95 13.00 -10.35
N ALA A 250 -5.04 14.33 -10.44
CA ALA A 250 -4.89 15.20 -9.27
C ALA A 250 -6.00 14.98 -8.23
N GLU A 251 -7.24 14.80 -8.65
CA GLU A 251 -8.36 14.52 -7.75
C GLU A 251 -8.15 13.20 -7.01
N ILE A 252 -7.69 12.17 -7.72
CA ILE A 252 -7.45 10.84 -7.15
C ILE A 252 -6.29 10.90 -6.15
N LEU A 253 -5.15 11.45 -6.54
CA LEU A 253 -3.96 11.56 -5.69
C LEU A 253 -4.23 12.33 -4.40
N LEU A 254 -5.02 13.41 -4.46
CA LEU A 254 -5.28 14.26 -3.30
C LEU A 254 -6.28 13.67 -2.30
N ARG A 255 -6.91 12.51 -2.58
CA ARG A 255 -7.81 11.83 -1.62
C ARG A 255 -7.10 11.45 -0.31
N GLY A 256 -5.83 11.12 -0.39
CA GLY A 256 -5.03 10.77 0.79
C GLY A 256 -4.25 11.94 1.40
N LEU A 257 -4.58 13.20 1.05
CA LEU A 257 -3.95 14.36 1.67
C LEU A 257 -4.54 14.58 3.07
N ILE A 258 -3.71 14.48 4.08
CA ILE A 258 -4.08 14.66 5.49
C ILE A 258 -3.25 15.76 6.15
N PHE A 259 -3.79 16.31 7.25
CA PHE A 259 -3.17 17.40 8.00
C PHE A 259 -3.01 17.01 9.48
N PRO A 260 -2.09 16.06 9.81
CA PRO A 260 -1.91 15.58 11.19
C PRO A 260 -1.63 16.71 12.17
N GLY A 261 -2.37 16.75 13.26
CA GLY A 261 -2.19 17.73 14.33
C GLY A 261 -2.61 19.17 13.98
N ALA A 262 -3.52 19.32 13.00
CA ALA A 262 -4.18 20.61 12.73
C ALA A 262 -5.34 20.86 13.68
#